data_fdcc38df5b55826a779241a7ff7ed3e1
#
_entry.id   fdcc38df5b55826a779241a7ff7ed3e1
#
_cell.length_a   1.000
_cell.length_b   1.000
_cell.length_c   1.000
_cell.angle_alpha   90.00
_cell.angle_beta   90.00
_cell.angle_gamma   90.00
#
_symmetry.space_group_name_H-M   'P 1'
#
loop_
_entity.id
_entity.type
_entity.pdbx_description
1 polymer ?
#
loop_
_entity_poly.entity_id
_entity_poly.type
_entity_poly.pdbx_seq_one_letter_code
_entity_poly.pdbx_strand_id
1 'polypeptide(L)'
;MGKALIVIDYTVDFITGKLPCGEPGMAIEGELVRITEEFLREGGEVVMAVDLHEEGDPYHPESRLFPPHNIRGTSGRNLYGRLQDVYEANREKIHWMDKTRYSAFCGTDLELRLRERGIREVHLAGVCTDICVLHTAVDAYNKGFGITVHGGAVASFNPAGHEWALGHFAGTLGAQVV
;
A
#
# COMPACT_ATOMS: atom_id res chain seq x y z
N MET A 1 8.45 4.31 20.29
CA MET A 1 9.20 3.87 19.09
C MET A 1 8.52 4.49 17.89
N GLY A 2 9.29 4.90 16.86
CA GLY A 2 8.71 5.47 15.64
C GLY A 2 7.92 4.43 14.85
N LYS A 3 6.76 4.83 14.33
CA LYS A 3 5.89 4.03 13.46
C LYS A 3 5.63 4.76 12.14
N ALA A 4 5.40 4.03 11.07
CA ALA A 4 5.05 4.56 9.76
C ALA A 4 3.78 3.90 9.23
N LEU A 5 2.93 4.69 8.57
CA LEU A 5 1.83 4.17 7.76
C LEU A 5 2.31 4.05 6.31
N ILE A 6 2.20 2.85 5.75
CA ILE A 6 2.46 2.56 4.34
C ILE A 6 1.11 2.31 3.67
N VAL A 7 0.67 3.25 2.87
CA VAL A 7 -0.53 3.11 2.04
C VAL A 7 -0.12 2.56 0.68
N ILE A 8 -0.62 1.39 0.36
CA ILE A 8 -0.16 0.59 -0.79
C ILE A 8 -1.22 0.63 -1.89
N ASP A 9 -0.85 1.15 -3.04
CA ASP A 9 -1.56 1.03 -4.32
C ASP A 9 -3.03 1.49 -4.31
N TYR A 10 -3.41 2.42 -3.46
CA TYR A 10 -4.78 2.92 -3.43
C TYR A 10 -5.00 3.97 -4.53
N THR A 11 -4.92 3.52 -5.78
CA THR A 11 -4.96 4.35 -6.99
C THR A 11 -6.25 4.17 -7.78
N VAL A 12 -6.51 5.11 -8.69
CA VAL A 12 -7.68 5.05 -9.59
C VAL A 12 -7.68 3.73 -10.36
N ASP A 13 -6.54 3.30 -10.93
CA ASP A 13 -6.49 2.07 -11.71
C ASP A 13 -6.79 0.82 -10.88
N PHE A 14 -6.36 0.79 -9.61
CA PHE A 14 -6.61 -0.36 -8.73
C PHE A 14 -7.97 -0.32 -8.02
N ILE A 15 -8.69 0.79 -8.03
CA ILE A 15 -10.01 0.84 -7.39
C ILE A 15 -11.13 0.75 -8.41
N THR A 16 -11.10 1.57 -9.48
CA THR A 16 -12.17 1.63 -10.48
C THR A 16 -11.68 1.61 -11.92
N GLY A 17 -10.35 1.64 -12.16
CA GLY A 17 -9.75 1.80 -13.47
C GLY A 17 -9.40 0.50 -14.18
N LYS A 18 -8.13 0.33 -14.55
CA LYS A 18 -7.68 -0.74 -15.47
C LYS A 18 -7.57 -2.13 -14.83
N LEU A 19 -7.33 -2.19 -13.52
CA LEU A 19 -7.24 -3.45 -12.77
C LEU A 19 -8.00 -3.30 -11.43
N PRO A 20 -9.35 -3.24 -11.49
CA PRO A 20 -10.14 -2.76 -10.36
C PRO A 20 -10.32 -3.80 -9.25
N CYS A 21 -10.08 -3.38 -8.01
CA CYS A 21 -10.56 -4.05 -6.82
C CYS A 21 -12.09 -3.90 -6.67
N GLY A 22 -12.68 -2.84 -7.25
CA GLY A 22 -14.12 -2.59 -7.26
C GLY A 22 -14.70 -2.21 -5.91
N GLU A 23 -15.93 -2.67 -5.63
CA GLU A 23 -16.66 -2.32 -4.41
C GLU A 23 -15.87 -2.56 -3.12
N PRO A 24 -15.15 -3.68 -2.92
CA PRO A 24 -14.32 -3.85 -1.73
C PRO A 24 -13.28 -2.74 -1.55
N GLY A 25 -12.63 -2.32 -2.64
CA GLY A 25 -11.65 -1.22 -2.62
C GLY A 25 -12.29 0.13 -2.32
N MET A 26 -13.49 0.41 -2.87
CA MET A 26 -14.22 1.64 -2.58
C MET A 26 -14.70 1.70 -1.12
N ALA A 27 -15.10 0.56 -0.56
CA ALA A 27 -15.63 0.49 0.80
C ALA A 27 -14.63 0.88 1.88
N ILE A 28 -13.32 0.69 1.66
CA ILE A 28 -12.29 1.03 2.65
C ILE A 28 -11.85 2.50 2.63
N GLU A 29 -12.32 3.31 1.68
CA GLU A 29 -11.89 4.71 1.53
C GLU A 29 -11.98 5.51 2.83
N GLY A 30 -13.12 5.43 3.50
CA GLY A 30 -13.37 6.21 4.72
C GLY A 30 -12.37 5.90 5.83
N GLU A 31 -12.10 4.63 6.07
CA GLU A 31 -11.16 4.19 7.09
C GLU A 31 -9.71 4.52 6.68
N LEU A 32 -9.36 4.32 5.42
CA LEU A 32 -8.04 4.64 4.90
C LEU A 32 -7.71 6.13 5.03
N VAL A 33 -8.65 7.00 4.71
CA VAL A 33 -8.53 8.45 4.90
C VAL A 33 -8.36 8.77 6.39
N ARG A 34 -9.23 8.21 7.25
CA ARG A 34 -9.20 8.46 8.70
C ARG A 34 -7.83 8.13 9.31
N ILE A 35 -7.29 6.93 9.03
CA ILE A 35 -5.98 6.53 9.59
C ILE A 35 -4.84 7.37 9.02
N THR A 36 -4.90 7.76 7.75
CA THR A 36 -3.91 8.63 7.13
C THR A 36 -3.86 10.00 7.80
N GLU A 37 -5.02 10.61 8.01
CA GLU A 37 -5.12 11.90 8.72
C GLU A 37 -4.67 11.80 10.18
N GLU A 38 -4.96 10.68 10.84
CA GLU A 38 -4.53 10.42 12.22
C GLU A 38 -3.00 10.37 12.32
N PHE A 39 -2.34 9.60 11.45
CA PHE A 39 -0.88 9.55 11.39
C PHE A 39 -0.26 10.92 11.13
N LEU A 40 -0.82 11.68 10.19
CA LEU A 40 -0.35 13.03 9.89
C LEU A 40 -0.51 13.99 11.09
N ARG A 41 -1.63 13.92 11.79
CA ARG A 41 -1.92 14.74 12.97
C ARG A 41 -0.97 14.43 14.13
N GLU A 42 -0.61 13.15 14.29
CA GLU A 42 0.34 12.69 15.31
C GLU A 42 1.81 12.93 14.94
N GLY A 43 2.08 13.44 13.75
CA GLY A 43 3.44 13.64 13.25
C GLY A 43 4.15 12.34 12.88
N GLY A 44 3.39 11.28 12.60
CA GLY A 44 3.90 10.00 12.12
C GLY A 44 4.38 10.07 10.68
N GLU A 45 5.26 9.15 10.29
CA GLU A 45 5.69 9.01 8.90
C GLU A 45 4.58 8.38 8.07
N VAL A 46 4.25 8.99 6.92
CA VAL A 46 3.27 8.46 5.97
C VAL A 46 3.91 8.29 4.60
N VAL A 47 3.78 7.10 4.04
CA VAL A 47 4.31 6.74 2.72
C VAL A 47 3.16 6.28 1.82
N MET A 48 3.04 6.91 0.65
CA MET A 48 2.20 6.40 -0.44
C MET A 48 3.10 5.57 -1.36
N ALA A 49 3.01 4.25 -1.23
CA ALA A 49 3.77 3.30 -2.06
C ALA A 49 2.92 2.93 -3.29
N VAL A 50 3.26 3.49 -4.43
CA VAL A 50 2.43 3.46 -5.63
C VAL A 50 3.13 2.72 -6.76
N ASP A 51 2.45 1.74 -7.30
CA ASP A 51 2.92 0.95 -8.43
C ASP A 51 3.22 1.82 -9.65
N LEU A 52 4.30 1.50 -10.34
CA LEU A 52 4.76 2.22 -11.51
C LEU A 52 5.13 1.24 -12.62
N HIS A 53 4.42 1.35 -13.73
CA HIS A 53 4.72 0.60 -14.95
C HIS A 53 5.08 1.57 -16.09
N GLU A 54 5.92 1.09 -17.00
CA GLU A 54 6.20 1.78 -18.26
C GLU A 54 5.29 1.22 -19.36
N GLU A 55 4.84 2.08 -20.24
CA GLU A 55 4.00 1.65 -21.36
C GLU A 55 4.76 0.70 -22.28
N GLY A 56 4.17 -0.49 -22.51
CA GLY A 56 4.74 -1.48 -23.44
C GLY A 56 5.99 -2.20 -22.96
N ASP A 57 6.34 -2.11 -21.66
CA ASP A 57 7.50 -2.84 -21.12
C ASP A 57 7.25 -4.36 -21.09
N PRO A 58 7.97 -5.15 -21.92
CA PRO A 58 7.80 -6.60 -21.96
C PRO A 58 8.56 -7.33 -20.86
N TYR A 59 9.42 -6.64 -20.13
CA TYR A 59 10.33 -7.23 -19.11
C TYR A 59 9.72 -7.20 -17.71
N HIS A 60 8.74 -6.32 -17.48
CA HIS A 60 8.06 -6.31 -16.19
C HIS A 60 7.27 -7.63 -16.01
N PRO A 61 7.41 -8.33 -14.87
CA PRO A 61 6.77 -9.64 -14.69
C PRO A 61 5.25 -9.59 -14.81
N GLU A 62 4.60 -8.50 -14.40
CA GLU A 62 3.15 -8.33 -14.47
C GLU A 62 2.62 -8.12 -15.89
N SER A 63 3.47 -7.74 -16.85
CA SER A 63 3.05 -7.56 -18.25
C SER A 63 2.46 -8.80 -18.91
N ARG A 64 2.68 -9.98 -18.30
CA ARG A 64 2.13 -11.26 -18.75
C ARG A 64 0.95 -11.74 -17.91
N LEU A 65 0.64 -11.05 -16.81
CA LEU A 65 -0.35 -11.49 -15.82
C LEU A 65 -1.60 -10.61 -15.82
N PHE A 66 -1.42 -9.30 -16.06
CA PHE A 66 -2.47 -8.31 -15.92
C PHE A 66 -2.49 -7.34 -17.11
N PRO A 67 -3.63 -6.69 -17.36
CA PRO A 67 -3.68 -5.60 -18.33
C PRO A 67 -2.78 -4.43 -17.89
N PRO A 68 -2.32 -3.58 -18.82
CA PRO A 68 -1.55 -2.39 -18.47
C PRO A 68 -2.30 -1.49 -17.48
N HIS A 69 -1.66 -1.16 -16.38
CA HIS A 69 -2.20 -0.34 -15.30
C HIS A 69 -1.10 0.49 -14.64
N ASN A 70 -1.46 1.52 -13.92
CA ASN A 70 -0.54 2.43 -13.24
C ASN A 70 0.64 2.88 -14.12
N ILE A 71 0.35 3.18 -15.38
CA ILE A 71 1.36 3.61 -16.35
C ILE A 71 1.87 5.01 -15.99
N ARG A 72 3.17 5.22 -16.09
CA ARG A 72 3.83 6.50 -15.84
C ARG A 72 3.13 7.64 -16.59
N GLY A 73 2.82 8.72 -15.88
CA GLY A 73 2.24 9.93 -16.44
C GLY A 73 0.74 9.84 -16.73
N THR A 74 0.07 8.73 -16.40
CA THR A 74 -1.39 8.63 -16.57
C THR A 74 -2.13 8.95 -15.26
N SER A 75 -3.39 9.38 -15.39
CA SER A 75 -4.28 9.64 -14.25
C SER A 75 -4.65 8.36 -13.48
N GLY A 76 -4.44 7.17 -14.06
CA GLY A 76 -4.63 5.90 -13.37
C GLY A 76 -3.79 5.75 -12.10
N ARG A 77 -2.64 6.45 -12.04
CA ARG A 77 -1.76 6.50 -10.88
C ARG A 77 -2.15 7.54 -9.83
N ASN A 78 -3.12 8.38 -10.06
CA ASN A 78 -3.61 9.28 -9.02
C ASN A 78 -4.21 8.43 -7.88
N LEU A 79 -4.10 8.91 -6.66
CA LEU A 79 -4.78 8.27 -5.54
C LEU A 79 -6.29 8.34 -5.75
N TYR A 80 -7.00 7.32 -5.26
CA TYR A 80 -8.45 7.26 -5.44
C TYR A 80 -9.17 8.15 -4.43
N GLY A 81 -10.21 8.85 -4.91
CA GLY A 81 -11.18 9.57 -4.10
C GLY A 81 -10.56 10.61 -3.15
N ARG A 82 -11.08 10.70 -1.94
CA ARG A 82 -10.66 11.67 -0.93
C ARG A 82 -9.21 11.50 -0.46
N LEU A 83 -8.61 10.33 -0.67
CA LEU A 83 -7.19 10.16 -0.34
C LEU A 83 -6.30 11.06 -1.21
N GLN A 84 -6.70 11.35 -2.47
CA GLN A 84 -6.02 12.32 -3.31
C GLN A 84 -6.05 13.72 -2.68
N ASP A 85 -7.18 14.13 -2.14
CA ASP A 85 -7.32 15.46 -1.51
C ASP A 85 -6.44 15.56 -0.25
N VAL A 86 -6.39 14.49 0.56
CA VAL A 86 -5.51 14.42 1.74
C VAL A 86 -4.04 14.53 1.32
N TYR A 87 -3.64 13.82 0.27
CA TYR A 87 -2.28 13.90 -0.26
C TYR A 87 -1.94 15.31 -0.76
N GLU A 88 -2.82 15.92 -1.56
CA GLU A 88 -2.62 17.26 -2.09
C GLU A 88 -2.44 18.31 -0.98
N ALA A 89 -3.24 18.20 0.07
CA ALA A 89 -3.18 19.12 1.22
C ALA A 89 -1.94 18.90 2.11
N ASN A 90 -1.23 17.77 1.99
CA ASN A 90 -0.15 17.36 2.87
C ASN A 90 1.10 16.87 2.12
N ARG A 91 1.31 17.28 0.88
CA ARG A 91 2.43 16.80 0.03
C ARG A 91 3.80 16.88 0.70
N GLU A 92 4.05 17.90 1.49
CA GLU A 92 5.33 18.10 2.17
C GLU A 92 5.56 17.12 3.33
N LYS A 93 4.48 16.51 3.85
CA LYS A 93 4.50 15.57 4.97
C LYS A 93 4.37 14.11 4.56
N ILE A 94 3.91 13.86 3.34
CA ILE A 94 3.69 12.52 2.81
C ILE A 94 4.79 12.18 1.82
N HIS A 95 5.46 11.07 2.04
CA HIS A 95 6.43 10.56 1.10
C HIS A 95 5.74 9.78 -0.01
N TRP A 96 5.80 10.29 -1.24
CA TRP A 96 5.42 9.52 -2.42
C TRP A 96 6.58 8.64 -2.85
N MET A 97 6.32 7.34 -3.01
CA MET A 97 7.33 6.37 -3.41
C MET A 97 6.82 5.51 -4.56
N ASP A 98 7.52 5.53 -5.67
CA ASP A 98 7.27 4.62 -6.78
C ASP A 98 7.84 3.23 -6.46
N LYS A 99 7.03 2.20 -6.69
CA LYS A 99 7.47 0.81 -6.60
C LYS A 99 7.19 0.09 -7.93
N THR A 100 7.96 -0.92 -8.25
CA THR A 100 7.85 -1.69 -9.49
C THR A 100 7.68 -3.18 -9.25
N ARG A 101 7.39 -3.57 -8.02
CA ARG A 101 7.11 -4.95 -7.59
C ARG A 101 6.00 -4.92 -6.56
N TYR A 102 5.41 -6.07 -6.24
CA TYR A 102 4.33 -6.15 -5.25
C TYR A 102 4.73 -5.56 -3.90
N SER A 103 5.88 -5.98 -3.39
CA SER A 103 6.37 -5.45 -2.11
C SER A 103 6.87 -4.02 -2.24
N ALA A 104 6.45 -3.17 -1.32
CA ALA A 104 6.94 -1.81 -1.19
C ALA A 104 8.44 -1.72 -0.80
N PHE A 105 9.03 -2.81 -0.32
CA PHE A 105 10.46 -2.86 0.00
C PHE A 105 11.33 -3.30 -1.19
N CYS A 106 10.75 -3.96 -2.18
CA CYS A 106 11.52 -4.56 -3.26
C CYS A 106 12.01 -3.52 -4.27
N GLY A 107 13.32 -3.29 -4.29
CA GLY A 107 13.95 -2.35 -5.22
C GLY A 107 13.69 -0.87 -4.93
N THR A 108 13.26 -0.55 -3.71
CA THR A 108 13.00 0.82 -3.24
C THR A 108 13.95 1.21 -2.12
N ASP A 109 13.93 2.48 -1.73
CA ASP A 109 14.66 3.00 -0.59
C ASP A 109 13.86 2.96 0.73
N LEU A 110 12.70 2.29 0.75
CA LEU A 110 11.79 2.30 1.90
C LEU A 110 12.48 1.88 3.21
N GLU A 111 13.24 0.77 3.19
CA GLU A 111 13.94 0.30 4.38
C GLU A 111 14.92 1.33 4.90
N LEU A 112 15.74 1.90 4.01
CA LEU A 112 16.71 2.93 4.36
C LEU A 112 16.01 4.13 5.02
N ARG A 113 14.94 4.62 4.39
CA ARG A 113 14.14 5.73 4.90
C ARG A 113 13.58 5.46 6.29
N LEU A 114 13.01 4.28 6.53
CA LEU A 114 12.45 3.91 7.83
C LEU A 114 13.54 3.82 8.90
N ARG A 115 14.70 3.19 8.58
CA ARG A 115 15.82 3.04 9.51
C ARG A 115 16.43 4.38 9.91
N GLU A 116 16.64 5.30 8.96
CA GLU A 116 17.15 6.65 9.22
C GLU A 116 16.30 7.42 10.24
N ARG A 117 14.99 7.18 10.23
CA ARG A 117 14.01 7.82 11.11
C ARG A 117 13.76 7.07 12.41
N GLY A 118 14.53 6.00 12.66
CA GLY A 118 14.37 5.18 13.85
C GLY A 118 13.04 4.44 13.94
N ILE A 119 12.36 4.26 12.78
CA ILE A 119 11.09 3.56 12.69
C ILE A 119 11.34 2.06 12.75
N ARG A 120 10.59 1.38 13.61
CA ARG A 120 10.69 -0.06 13.84
C ARG A 120 9.37 -0.80 13.65
N GLU A 121 8.29 -0.08 13.43
CA GLU A 121 6.96 -0.62 13.23
C GLU A 121 6.33 -0.01 11.99
N VAL A 122 5.75 -0.86 11.14
CA VAL A 122 5.01 -0.45 9.95
C VAL A 122 3.54 -0.80 10.09
N HIS A 123 2.68 0.15 9.79
CA HIS A 123 1.25 0.00 9.66
C HIS A 123 0.93 -0.09 8.18
N LEU A 124 0.22 -1.13 7.77
CA LEU A 124 -0.06 -1.43 6.37
C LEU A 124 -1.56 -1.23 6.07
N ALA A 125 -1.84 -0.55 4.97
CA ALA A 125 -3.18 -0.32 4.45
C ALA A 125 -3.13 -0.25 2.91
N GLY A 126 -4.29 -0.37 2.25
CA GLY A 126 -4.41 -0.31 0.78
C GLY A 126 -4.80 -1.62 0.14
N VAL A 127 -4.37 -1.84 -1.10
CA VAL A 127 -4.78 -2.98 -1.94
C VAL A 127 -3.60 -3.62 -2.67
N CYS A 128 -3.68 -4.90 -3.11
CA CYS A 128 -4.66 -5.88 -2.62
C CYS A 128 -4.09 -6.58 -1.40
N THR A 129 -4.96 -6.94 -0.46
CA THR A 129 -4.58 -7.59 0.82
C THR A 129 -3.68 -8.79 0.61
N ASP A 130 -4.00 -9.65 -0.34
CA ASP A 130 -3.33 -10.93 -0.64
C ASP A 130 -2.21 -10.82 -1.70
N ILE A 131 -1.93 -9.60 -2.18
CA ILE A 131 -0.87 -9.36 -3.17
C ILE A 131 0.13 -8.33 -2.63
N CYS A 132 -0.03 -7.04 -2.94
CA CYS A 132 0.97 -6.03 -2.59
C CYS A 132 1.10 -5.83 -1.08
N VAL A 133 -0.01 -5.86 -0.34
CA VAL A 133 0.00 -5.75 1.13
C VAL A 133 0.68 -6.97 1.74
N LEU A 134 0.33 -8.18 1.29
CA LEU A 134 0.94 -9.44 1.75
C LEU A 134 2.45 -9.46 1.53
N HIS A 135 2.90 -9.18 0.30
CA HIS A 135 4.33 -9.20 -0.01
C HIS A 135 5.11 -8.14 0.75
N THR A 136 4.51 -6.98 0.97
CA THR A 136 5.11 -5.93 1.82
C THR A 136 5.22 -6.39 3.27
N ALA A 137 4.19 -7.06 3.81
CA ALA A 137 4.22 -7.61 5.16
C ALA A 137 5.28 -8.71 5.33
N VAL A 138 5.42 -9.61 4.34
CA VAL A 138 6.45 -10.65 4.34
C VAL A 138 7.85 -10.04 4.36
N ASP A 139 8.11 -9.03 3.54
CA ASP A 139 9.40 -8.35 3.55
C ASP A 139 9.65 -7.58 4.85
N ALA A 140 8.62 -6.93 5.39
CA ALA A 140 8.71 -6.27 6.71
C ALA A 140 9.10 -7.27 7.81
N TYR A 141 8.46 -8.46 7.82
CA TYR A 141 8.78 -9.56 8.75
C TYR A 141 10.25 -9.99 8.61
N ASN A 142 10.69 -10.28 7.38
CA ASN A 142 12.07 -10.72 7.10
C ASN A 142 13.11 -9.66 7.47
N LYS A 143 12.74 -8.38 7.44
CA LYS A 143 13.59 -7.25 7.82
C LYS A 143 13.50 -6.89 9.31
N GLY A 144 12.69 -7.60 10.09
CA GLY A 144 12.56 -7.41 11.53
C GLY A 144 11.80 -6.16 11.95
N PHE A 145 10.84 -5.70 11.15
CA PHE A 145 9.88 -4.67 11.55
C PHE A 145 8.72 -5.29 12.33
N GLY A 146 8.20 -4.58 13.34
CA GLY A 146 6.87 -4.82 13.87
C GLY A 146 5.83 -4.49 12.80
N ILE A 147 4.73 -5.25 12.75
CA ILE A 147 3.73 -5.13 11.70
C ILE A 147 2.35 -4.98 12.32
N THR A 148 1.64 -3.93 11.90
CA THR A 148 0.21 -3.75 12.15
C THR A 148 -0.50 -3.65 10.81
N VAL A 149 -1.51 -4.47 10.56
CA VAL A 149 -2.36 -4.40 9.38
C VAL A 149 -3.73 -3.85 9.78
N HIS A 150 -4.15 -2.79 9.14
CA HIS A 150 -5.47 -2.20 9.37
C HIS A 150 -6.53 -2.97 8.57
N GLY A 151 -7.18 -3.96 9.21
CA GLY A 151 -8.13 -4.86 8.55
C GLY A 151 -9.29 -4.12 7.87
N GLY A 152 -9.77 -3.02 8.46
CA GLY A 152 -10.80 -2.15 7.88
C GLY A 152 -10.31 -1.23 6.76
N ALA A 153 -9.00 -1.19 6.49
CA ALA A 153 -8.37 -0.34 5.48
C ALA A 153 -7.54 -1.14 4.47
N VAL A 154 -7.75 -2.45 4.37
CA VAL A 154 -7.22 -3.30 3.29
C VAL A 154 -8.34 -4.02 2.59
N ALA A 155 -8.19 -4.23 1.28
CA ALA A 155 -9.19 -4.92 0.46
C ALA A 155 -8.53 -5.70 -0.68
N SER A 156 -9.26 -6.65 -1.24
CA SER A 156 -8.87 -7.39 -2.44
C SER A 156 -10.09 -7.66 -3.32
N PHE A 157 -9.87 -7.82 -4.62
CA PHE A 157 -10.89 -8.33 -5.54
C PHE A 157 -11.15 -9.85 -5.37
N ASN A 158 -10.29 -10.53 -4.60
CA ASN A 158 -10.42 -11.95 -4.27
C ASN A 158 -10.81 -12.11 -2.80
N PRO A 159 -12.10 -12.34 -2.45
CA PRO A 159 -12.53 -12.46 -1.06
C PRO A 159 -11.84 -13.58 -0.29
N ALA A 160 -11.64 -14.73 -0.93
CA ALA A 160 -10.95 -15.87 -0.30
C ALA A 160 -9.47 -15.56 -0.02
N GLY A 161 -8.79 -14.86 -0.94
CA GLY A 161 -7.42 -14.39 -0.76
C GLY A 161 -7.32 -13.36 0.36
N HIS A 162 -8.27 -12.44 0.43
CA HIS A 162 -8.35 -11.44 1.51
C HIS A 162 -8.44 -12.10 2.89
N GLU A 163 -9.40 -12.98 3.10
CA GLU A 163 -9.59 -13.68 4.37
C GLU A 163 -8.38 -14.54 4.75
N TRP A 164 -7.83 -15.27 3.78
CA TRP A 164 -6.63 -16.06 4.00
C TRP A 164 -5.44 -15.17 4.42
N ALA A 165 -5.24 -14.04 3.75
CA ALA A 165 -4.13 -13.14 4.05
C ALA A 165 -4.25 -12.52 5.45
N LEU A 166 -5.45 -12.11 5.88
CA LEU A 166 -5.69 -11.61 7.24
C LEU A 166 -5.28 -12.66 8.29
N GLY A 167 -5.67 -13.92 8.09
CA GLY A 167 -5.25 -15.03 8.96
C GLY A 167 -3.74 -15.27 8.92
N HIS A 168 -3.12 -15.16 7.75
CA HIS A 168 -1.69 -15.35 7.55
C HIS A 168 -0.86 -14.26 8.25
N PHE A 169 -1.29 -12.99 8.17
CA PHE A 169 -0.64 -11.90 8.90
C PHE A 169 -0.54 -12.19 10.39
N ALA A 170 -1.65 -12.55 11.00
CA ALA A 170 -1.70 -12.83 12.44
C ALA A 170 -0.96 -14.13 12.81
N GLY A 171 -1.28 -15.23 12.13
CA GLY A 171 -0.85 -16.58 12.52
C GLY A 171 0.58 -16.90 12.09
N THR A 172 1.08 -16.31 11.01
CA THR A 172 2.39 -16.67 10.45
C THR A 172 3.42 -15.55 10.60
N LEU A 173 3.00 -14.29 10.38
CA LEU A 173 3.92 -13.15 10.50
C LEU A 173 3.89 -12.50 11.88
N GLY A 174 3.00 -12.94 12.77
CA GLY A 174 2.86 -12.35 14.10
C GLY A 174 2.42 -10.89 14.07
N ALA A 175 1.79 -10.45 12.99
CA ALA A 175 1.30 -9.10 12.85
C ALA A 175 0.05 -8.87 13.71
N GLN A 176 -0.13 -7.64 14.17
CA GLN A 176 -1.40 -7.21 14.73
C GLN A 176 -2.36 -6.91 13.55
N VAL A 177 -3.57 -7.45 13.59
CA VAL A 177 -4.66 -7.10 12.66
C VAL A 177 -5.71 -6.34 13.45
N VAL A 178 -5.91 -5.06 13.14
CA VAL A 178 -6.76 -4.13 13.88
C VAL A 178 -7.89 -3.58 13.02
#